data_f3ba696bd348bda6a37a83ee12f182fc
#
_entry.id   f3ba696bd348bda6a37a83ee12f182fc
#
_cell.length_a   1.000
_cell.length_b   1.000
_cell.length_c   1.000
_cell.angle_alpha   90.00
_cell.angle_beta   90.00
_cell.angle_gamma   90.00
#
_symmetry.space_group_name_H-M   'P 1'
#
loop_
_entity.id
_entity.type
_entity.pdbx_description
1 polymer ?
#
loop_
_entity_poly.entity_id
_entity_poly.type
_entity_poly.pdbx_seq_one_letter_code
_entity_poly.pdbx_strand_id
1 'polypeptide(L)'
;MLPRSIGLCIRQAALHVGTFPWRMHVRALHSSRMCCKAATIAFDELETRSFSIIAHIDHGKSTLADRLLELTNTIPSDSSNKQVLDKLKVERERGITVKSQAVSMLYQPAGKRQPLLLNLIDTPGHVDFAYEVRRSLSVCQSALLVIDATQGVQAQTISVYKIAQQCGLTIIPVLNKVDLPASDPERCFSQLQDILSLDTSVHKPLLVSAKTGKGVDQVLQALVERTEPLGGAQNLSLIHI
;
A
#
# COMPACT_ATOMS: atom_id res chain seq x y z
N MET A 1 22.72 -0.26 43.77
CA MET A 1 23.76 0.47 43.01
C MET A 1 23.63 0.10 41.53
N LEU A 2 23.00 0.96 40.75
CA LEU A 2 22.84 0.79 39.29
C LEU A 2 23.88 1.66 38.57
N PRO A 3 24.55 1.19 37.54
CA PRO A 3 25.60 1.95 36.88
C PRO A 3 25.05 3.10 36.04
N ARG A 4 25.66 4.27 36.20
CA ARG A 4 25.33 5.58 35.61
C ARG A 4 25.69 5.75 34.11
N SER A 5 25.77 4.69 33.31
CA SER A 5 26.28 4.76 31.93
C SER A 5 25.22 4.72 30.81
N ILE A 6 23.92 4.69 31.13
CA ILE A 6 22.85 4.63 30.11
C ILE A 6 22.29 6.03 29.75
N GLY A 7 22.64 7.07 30.54
CA GLY A 7 22.10 8.43 30.34
C GLY A 7 22.79 9.29 29.27
N LEU A 8 23.93 8.87 28.72
CA LEU A 8 24.73 9.75 27.86
C LEU A 8 24.54 9.49 26.35
N CYS A 9 24.01 8.33 25.98
CA CYS A 9 23.84 7.98 24.56
C CYS A 9 22.59 8.60 23.91
N ILE A 10 21.64 9.10 24.71
CA ILE A 10 20.39 9.70 24.18
C ILE A 10 20.55 11.20 23.88
N ARG A 11 21.58 11.87 24.44
CA ARG A 11 21.77 13.32 24.26
C ARG A 11 22.58 13.72 23.03
N GLN A 12 23.35 12.83 22.42
CA GLN A 12 24.18 13.16 21.25
C GLN A 12 23.51 12.94 19.90
N ALA A 13 22.40 12.18 19.83
CA ALA A 13 21.64 11.99 18.60
C ALA A 13 20.67 13.15 18.27
N ALA A 14 20.55 14.15 19.17
CA ALA A 14 19.56 15.23 19.02
C ALA A 14 20.13 16.53 18.39
N LEU A 15 21.39 16.58 18.00
CA LEU A 15 22.04 17.85 17.61
C LEU A 15 22.43 17.97 16.12
N HIS A 16 22.09 17.03 15.26
CA HIS A 16 22.45 17.13 13.83
C HIS A 16 21.35 16.74 12.85
N VAL A 17 20.09 16.98 13.17
CA VAL A 17 19.01 16.87 12.15
C VAL A 17 18.25 18.18 12.13
N GLY A 18 18.61 19.02 11.18
CA GLY A 18 17.84 20.21 10.83
C GLY A 18 16.41 19.84 10.41
N THR A 19 15.48 20.50 11.03
CA THR A 19 14.09 20.79 10.61
C THR A 19 13.41 19.81 9.65
N PHE A 20 12.93 18.68 10.15
CA PHE A 20 11.90 17.89 9.49
C PHE A 20 10.74 17.60 10.46
N PRO A 21 9.47 17.91 10.11
CA PRO A 21 8.32 17.84 11.02
C PRO A 21 7.63 16.47 11.11
N TRP A 22 8.26 15.36 10.76
CA TRP A 22 7.65 14.04 10.83
C TRP A 22 8.29 13.16 11.90
N ARG A 23 7.80 13.28 13.14
CA ARG A 23 8.11 12.32 14.21
C ARG A 23 7.34 11.02 13.95
N MET A 24 7.96 10.05 13.29
CA MET A 24 7.49 8.67 13.38
C MET A 24 7.80 8.12 14.77
N HIS A 25 6.77 7.79 15.54
CA HIS A 25 6.91 7.04 16.79
C HIS A 25 7.13 5.57 16.45
N VAL A 26 8.39 5.16 16.36
CA VAL A 26 8.73 3.73 16.41
C VAL A 26 8.59 3.30 17.86
N ARG A 27 7.48 2.64 18.21
CA ARG A 27 7.35 1.95 19.49
C ARG A 27 8.19 0.67 19.45
N ALA A 28 9.30 0.67 20.16
CA ALA A 28 10.07 -0.54 20.44
C ALA A 28 9.18 -1.51 21.25
N LEU A 29 8.91 -2.69 20.68
CA LEU A 29 8.27 -3.79 21.39
C LEU A 29 9.24 -4.34 22.45
N HIS A 30 8.86 -4.19 23.73
CA HIS A 30 9.52 -4.83 24.86
C HIS A 30 9.06 -6.29 24.94
N SER A 31 9.92 -7.21 24.57
CA SER A 31 9.86 -8.59 25.05
C SER A 31 11.27 -9.16 25.12
N SER A 32 11.71 -9.35 26.34
CA SER A 32 12.74 -10.24 26.90
C SER A 32 13.98 -10.60 26.08
N ARG A 33 15.13 -10.15 26.65
CA ARG A 33 16.46 -10.79 26.61
C ARG A 33 17.00 -11.22 25.23
N MET A 34 17.37 -10.24 24.44
CA MET A 34 18.58 -10.32 23.61
C MET A 34 19.08 -8.89 23.38
N CYS A 35 20.37 -8.66 23.63
CA CYS A 35 21.06 -7.40 23.39
C CYS A 35 21.01 -7.11 21.89
N CYS A 36 19.91 -6.50 21.43
CA CYS A 36 19.79 -6.04 20.06
C CYS A 36 20.64 -4.79 19.92
N LYS A 37 21.78 -4.90 19.24
CA LYS A 37 22.34 -3.76 18.51
C LYS A 37 21.20 -3.22 17.66
N ALA A 38 20.65 -2.08 18.02
CA ALA A 38 19.74 -1.33 17.19
C ALA A 38 20.53 -0.95 15.93
N ALA A 39 20.44 -1.77 14.91
CA ALA A 39 20.93 -1.42 13.59
C ALA A 39 20.03 -0.27 13.14
N THR A 40 20.56 0.94 13.15
CA THR A 40 19.94 2.09 12.49
C THR A 40 19.99 1.77 11.01
N ILE A 41 18.90 1.22 10.48
CA ILE A 41 18.78 0.98 9.04
C ILE A 41 18.70 2.35 8.41
N ALA A 42 19.68 2.71 7.59
CA ALA A 42 19.61 3.90 6.78
C ALA A 42 18.49 3.69 5.76
N PHE A 43 17.43 4.49 5.81
CA PHE A 43 16.27 4.38 4.91
C PHE A 43 16.66 4.49 3.44
N ASP A 44 17.77 5.19 3.15
CA ASP A 44 18.31 5.38 1.80
C ASP A 44 18.89 4.10 1.19
N GLU A 45 19.18 3.08 2.01
CA GLU A 45 19.70 1.78 1.54
C GLU A 45 18.61 0.72 1.36
N LEU A 46 17.35 1.04 1.73
CA LEU A 46 16.25 0.09 1.59
C LEU A 46 15.76 0.02 0.14
N GLU A 47 15.56 -1.21 -0.33
CA GLU A 47 14.87 -1.46 -1.59
C GLU A 47 13.45 -0.89 -1.49
N THR A 48 13.16 0.12 -2.32
CA THR A 48 11.90 0.86 -2.28
C THR A 48 11.02 0.47 -3.46
N ARG A 49 9.73 0.31 -3.22
CA ARG A 49 8.70 0.05 -4.24
C ARG A 49 7.51 0.94 -3.99
N SER A 50 7.08 1.67 -5.00
CA SER A 50 5.89 2.52 -4.94
C SER A 50 4.75 1.90 -5.72
N PHE A 51 3.59 1.85 -5.12
CA PHE A 51 2.39 1.30 -5.74
C PHE A 51 1.16 2.14 -5.40
N SER A 52 0.14 2.01 -6.22
CA SER A 52 -1.16 2.63 -5.99
C SER A 52 -2.27 1.59 -5.95
N ILE A 53 -3.39 1.93 -5.32
CA ILE A 53 -4.62 1.13 -5.36
C ILE A 53 -5.64 1.84 -6.22
N ILE A 54 -6.04 1.19 -7.30
CA ILE A 54 -7.07 1.66 -8.23
C ILE A 54 -8.31 0.78 -8.11
N ALA A 55 -9.47 1.38 -7.96
CA ALA A 55 -10.72 0.67 -7.75
C ALA A 55 -11.91 1.54 -8.17
N HIS A 56 -13.02 0.88 -8.49
CA HIS A 56 -14.32 1.56 -8.53
C HIS A 56 -14.78 1.93 -7.11
N ILE A 57 -15.71 2.87 -7.01
CA ILE A 57 -16.37 3.24 -5.74
C ILE A 57 -16.97 1.98 -5.11
N ASP A 58 -16.83 1.83 -3.80
CA ASP A 58 -17.32 0.70 -2.98
C ASP A 58 -16.71 -0.68 -3.28
N HIS A 59 -15.71 -0.79 -4.14
CA HIS A 59 -14.97 -2.04 -4.36
C HIS A 59 -14.01 -2.40 -3.20
N GLY A 60 -13.88 -1.51 -2.19
CA GLY A 60 -13.12 -1.76 -0.97
C GLY A 60 -11.68 -1.28 -1.00
N LYS A 61 -11.36 -0.24 -1.76
CA LYS A 61 -10.03 0.39 -1.85
C LYS A 61 -9.48 0.76 -0.46
N SER A 62 -10.20 1.61 0.29
CA SER A 62 -9.76 2.10 1.61
C SER A 62 -9.66 0.98 2.63
N THR A 63 -10.59 0.01 2.59
CA THR A 63 -10.55 -1.16 3.48
C THR A 63 -9.33 -2.04 3.21
N LEU A 64 -8.95 -2.22 1.94
CA LEU A 64 -7.75 -2.98 1.59
C LEU A 64 -6.49 -2.22 2.03
N ALA A 65 -6.46 -0.91 1.83
CA ALA A 65 -5.36 -0.06 2.28
C ALA A 65 -5.14 -0.16 3.80
N ASP A 66 -6.22 -0.05 4.59
CA ASP A 66 -6.16 -0.21 6.05
C ASP A 66 -5.58 -1.58 6.45
N ARG A 67 -5.99 -2.66 5.77
CA ARG A 67 -5.47 -4.01 6.04
C ARG A 67 -3.99 -4.16 5.71
N LEU A 68 -3.53 -3.56 4.62
CA LEU A 68 -2.09 -3.54 4.29
C LEU A 68 -1.28 -2.79 5.36
N LEU A 69 -1.80 -1.66 5.85
CA LEU A 69 -1.18 -0.89 6.92
C LEU A 69 -1.15 -1.64 8.26
N GLU A 70 -2.20 -2.38 8.59
CA GLU A 70 -2.26 -3.24 9.79
C GLU A 70 -1.26 -4.39 9.71
N LEU A 71 -1.21 -5.12 8.57
CA LEU A 71 -0.29 -6.25 8.37
C LEU A 71 1.19 -5.83 8.40
N THR A 72 1.48 -4.61 7.99
CA THR A 72 2.83 -4.05 8.07
C THR A 72 3.14 -3.37 9.40
N ASN A 73 2.24 -3.48 10.39
CA ASN A 73 2.35 -2.82 11.70
C ASN A 73 2.57 -1.29 11.61
N THR A 74 2.19 -0.66 10.51
CA THR A 74 2.25 0.78 10.33
C THR A 74 1.17 1.47 11.17
N ILE A 75 0.01 0.83 11.31
CA ILE A 75 -1.07 1.21 12.23
C ILE A 75 -1.37 0.04 13.18
N PRO A 76 -1.83 0.33 14.43
CA PRO A 76 -2.24 -0.73 15.34
C PRO A 76 -3.48 -1.45 14.78
N SER A 77 -3.55 -2.77 14.97
CA SER A 77 -4.74 -3.55 14.63
C SER A 77 -5.83 -3.31 15.67
N ASP A 78 -6.65 -2.30 15.45
CA ASP A 78 -7.78 -1.95 16.31
C ASP A 78 -9.06 -1.81 15.47
N SER A 79 -10.17 -2.30 16.01
CA SER A 79 -11.49 -2.21 15.38
C SER A 79 -11.98 -0.77 15.17
N SER A 80 -11.36 0.20 15.83
CA SER A 80 -11.62 1.64 15.66
C SER A 80 -10.97 2.23 14.40
N ASN A 81 -9.98 1.53 13.80
CA ASN A 81 -9.26 1.98 12.60
C ASN A 81 -10.09 1.70 11.35
N LYS A 82 -11.05 2.55 11.06
CA LYS A 82 -11.79 2.51 9.79
C LYS A 82 -11.39 3.71 8.94
N GLN A 83 -10.94 3.44 7.71
CA GLN A 83 -10.61 4.46 6.71
C GLN A 83 -9.58 5.48 7.22
N VAL A 84 -8.42 4.95 7.70
CA VAL A 84 -7.34 5.77 8.28
C VAL A 84 -6.79 6.78 7.26
N LEU A 85 -6.80 6.42 5.98
CA LEU A 85 -6.35 7.28 4.89
C LEU A 85 -7.40 8.34 4.52
N ASP A 86 -8.69 8.07 4.69
CA ASP A 86 -9.78 9.02 4.41
C ASP A 86 -9.91 10.02 5.56
N LYS A 87 -9.09 11.08 5.55
CA LYS A 87 -9.01 12.08 6.63
C LYS A 87 -10.11 13.12 6.56
N LEU A 88 -10.64 13.40 5.37
CA LEU A 88 -11.66 14.40 5.18
C LEU A 88 -13.04 13.84 5.56
N LYS A 89 -13.86 14.67 6.23
CA LYS A 89 -15.23 14.29 6.60
C LYS A 89 -16.05 13.88 5.38
N VAL A 90 -15.87 14.59 4.27
CA VAL A 90 -16.56 14.30 2.98
C VAL A 90 -16.13 12.95 2.40
N GLU A 91 -14.85 12.57 2.54
CA GLU A 91 -14.34 11.26 2.09
C GLU A 91 -15.04 10.12 2.84
N ARG A 92 -15.15 10.24 4.16
CA ARG A 92 -15.81 9.24 5.01
C ARG A 92 -17.33 9.17 4.79
N GLU A 93 -17.98 10.30 4.62
CA GLU A 93 -19.44 10.35 4.40
C GLU A 93 -19.85 9.81 3.02
N ARG A 94 -19.01 10.01 2.01
CA ARG A 94 -19.30 9.60 0.63
C ARG A 94 -18.58 8.33 0.20
N GLY A 95 -17.67 7.78 1.01
CA GLY A 95 -16.89 6.58 0.68
C GLY A 95 -15.94 6.78 -0.52
N ILE A 96 -15.53 8.02 -0.80
CA ILE A 96 -14.66 8.36 -1.93
C ILE A 96 -13.38 9.05 -1.44
N THR A 97 -12.24 8.68 -1.98
CA THR A 97 -10.98 9.40 -1.77
C THR A 97 -10.95 10.60 -2.70
N VAL A 98 -10.70 11.78 -2.15
CA VAL A 98 -10.62 13.06 -2.89
C VAL A 98 -9.18 13.50 -3.00
N LYS A 99 -8.39 13.37 -1.93
CA LYS A 99 -7.00 13.84 -1.88
C LYS A 99 -6.03 12.68 -1.90
N SER A 100 -5.09 12.68 -2.85
CA SER A 100 -3.99 11.73 -2.87
C SER A 100 -3.14 11.84 -1.62
N GLN A 101 -2.81 10.70 -1.00
CA GLN A 101 -1.96 10.60 0.17
C GLN A 101 -0.89 9.53 -0.08
N ALA A 102 0.32 9.78 0.42
CA ALA A 102 1.40 8.79 0.38
C ALA A 102 1.67 8.29 1.79
N VAL A 103 1.79 6.97 1.94
CA VAL A 103 2.13 6.32 3.20
C VAL A 103 3.21 5.29 2.96
N SER A 104 4.28 5.35 3.75
CA SER A 104 5.39 4.41 3.69
C SER A 104 5.21 3.30 4.74
N MET A 105 5.43 2.06 4.33
CA MET A 105 5.29 0.85 5.13
C MET A 105 6.59 0.05 5.09
N LEU A 106 7.05 -0.43 6.23
CA LEU A 106 8.15 -1.39 6.29
C LEU A 106 7.57 -2.80 6.24
N TYR A 107 8.00 -3.57 5.25
CA TYR A 107 7.58 -4.95 5.09
C TYR A 107 8.78 -5.89 5.05
N GLN A 108 8.71 -6.98 5.85
CA GLN A 108 9.72 -8.03 5.89
C GLN A 108 9.20 -9.26 5.15
N PRO A 109 9.58 -9.48 3.88
CA PRO A 109 9.15 -10.67 3.16
C PRO A 109 9.77 -11.94 3.75
N ALA A 110 9.03 -13.04 3.69
CA ALA A 110 9.56 -14.33 4.07
C ALA A 110 10.78 -14.69 3.19
N GLY A 111 11.90 -15.04 3.83
CA GLY A 111 13.15 -15.42 3.14
C GLY A 111 14.09 -14.27 2.77
N LYS A 112 13.69 -13.02 2.85
CA LYS A 112 14.62 -11.88 2.71
C LYS A 112 15.18 -11.47 4.08
N ARG A 113 16.49 -11.15 4.13
CA ARG A 113 17.16 -10.70 5.36
C ARG A 113 16.90 -9.24 5.69
N GLN A 114 16.64 -8.42 4.69
CA GLN A 114 16.41 -6.99 4.85
C GLN A 114 14.94 -6.65 4.60
N PRO A 115 14.38 -5.72 5.37
CA PRO A 115 13.05 -5.19 5.11
C PRO A 115 13.03 -4.38 3.82
N LEU A 116 11.86 -4.24 3.24
CA LEU A 116 11.58 -3.41 2.07
C LEU A 116 10.75 -2.21 2.49
N LEU A 117 10.94 -1.10 1.80
CA LEU A 117 10.10 0.08 1.95
C LEU A 117 9.03 0.06 0.85
N LEU A 118 7.77 -0.11 1.25
CA LEU A 118 6.62 -0.06 0.36
C LEU A 118 5.95 1.30 0.50
N ASN A 119 5.84 2.06 -0.57
CA ASN A 119 5.14 3.34 -0.59
C ASN A 119 3.78 3.14 -1.26
N LEU A 120 2.72 3.24 -0.47
CA LEU A 120 1.35 3.30 -0.96
C LEU A 120 1.01 4.75 -1.33
N ILE A 121 0.62 4.97 -2.58
CA ILE A 121 0.08 6.24 -3.05
C ILE A 121 -1.40 6.06 -3.27
N ASP A 122 -2.20 6.55 -2.32
CA ASP A 122 -3.65 6.47 -2.42
C ASP A 122 -4.16 7.50 -3.43
N THR A 123 -4.97 7.03 -4.38
CA THR A 123 -5.46 7.84 -5.50
C THR A 123 -6.98 7.99 -5.44
N PRO A 124 -7.51 9.17 -5.86
CA PRO A 124 -8.95 9.31 -6.07
C PRO A 124 -9.46 8.24 -7.04
N GLY A 125 -10.64 7.68 -6.75
CA GLY A 125 -11.27 6.67 -7.61
C GLY A 125 -12.25 7.25 -8.65
N HIS A 126 -12.56 8.55 -8.57
CA HIS A 126 -13.57 9.19 -9.43
C HIS A 126 -12.96 9.76 -10.71
N VAL A 127 -13.70 9.64 -11.82
CA VAL A 127 -13.25 10.11 -13.16
C VAL A 127 -12.98 11.61 -13.22
N ASP A 128 -13.64 12.40 -12.40
CA ASP A 128 -13.44 13.87 -12.36
C ASP A 128 -12.03 14.27 -11.92
N PHE A 129 -11.32 13.36 -11.26
CA PHE A 129 -9.94 13.56 -10.78
C PHE A 129 -8.90 12.86 -11.67
N ALA A 130 -9.19 12.69 -12.96
CA ALA A 130 -8.30 11.97 -13.89
C ALA A 130 -6.88 12.56 -13.96
N TYR A 131 -6.72 13.87 -13.80
CA TYR A 131 -5.42 14.53 -13.77
C TYR A 131 -4.61 14.13 -12.52
N GLU A 132 -5.22 14.18 -11.33
CA GLU A 132 -4.62 13.78 -10.06
C GLU A 132 -4.29 12.29 -10.07
N VAL A 133 -5.17 11.47 -10.62
CA VAL A 133 -4.94 10.02 -10.80
C VAL A 133 -3.72 9.79 -11.66
N ARG A 134 -3.63 10.42 -12.84
CA ARG A 134 -2.48 10.29 -13.75
C ARG A 134 -1.17 10.73 -13.06
N ARG A 135 -1.20 11.86 -12.36
CA ARG A 135 -0.03 12.39 -11.64
C ARG A 135 0.44 11.43 -10.55
N SER A 136 -0.49 10.88 -9.76
CA SER A 136 -0.18 9.92 -8.70
C SER A 136 0.34 8.60 -9.26
N LEU A 137 -0.26 8.10 -10.34
CA LEU A 137 0.16 6.87 -10.99
C LEU A 137 1.55 6.99 -11.65
N SER A 138 1.91 8.17 -12.17
CA SER A 138 3.21 8.36 -12.85
C SER A 138 4.44 8.17 -11.95
N VAL A 139 4.28 8.20 -10.64
CA VAL A 139 5.37 7.98 -9.66
C VAL A 139 5.36 6.57 -9.06
N CYS A 140 4.42 5.71 -9.49
CA CYS A 140 4.33 4.31 -9.07
C CYS A 140 5.04 3.38 -10.06
N GLN A 141 5.43 2.19 -9.62
CA GLN A 141 5.90 1.08 -10.46
C GLN A 141 4.80 0.07 -10.73
N SER A 142 3.83 -0.05 -9.81
CA SER A 142 2.72 -0.99 -9.95
C SER A 142 1.41 -0.40 -9.47
N ALA A 143 0.31 -1.03 -9.87
CA ALA A 143 -1.02 -0.69 -9.41
C ALA A 143 -1.80 -1.96 -9.05
N LEU A 144 -2.39 -1.97 -7.85
CA LEU A 144 -3.36 -2.98 -7.44
C LEU A 144 -4.72 -2.62 -8.05
N LEU A 145 -5.20 -3.42 -9.00
CA LEU A 145 -6.51 -3.25 -9.61
C LEU A 145 -7.54 -4.03 -8.79
N VAL A 146 -8.26 -3.34 -7.92
CA VAL A 146 -9.25 -3.95 -7.01
C VAL A 146 -10.61 -3.98 -7.66
N ILE A 147 -11.18 -5.19 -7.76
CA ILE A 147 -12.49 -5.45 -8.34
C ILE A 147 -13.33 -6.19 -7.29
N ASP A 148 -14.57 -5.77 -7.12
CA ASP A 148 -15.56 -6.48 -6.31
C ASP A 148 -15.98 -7.76 -7.02
N ALA A 149 -15.78 -8.92 -6.41
CA ALA A 149 -16.13 -10.23 -6.98
C ALA A 149 -17.65 -10.42 -7.16
N THR A 150 -18.48 -9.58 -6.54
CA THR A 150 -19.94 -9.62 -6.71
C THR A 150 -20.42 -8.76 -7.88
N GLN A 151 -19.73 -7.63 -8.16
CA GLN A 151 -20.14 -6.67 -9.18
C GLN A 151 -19.38 -6.86 -10.50
N GLY A 152 -18.13 -7.29 -10.44
CA GLY A 152 -17.25 -7.43 -11.59
C GLY A 152 -16.66 -6.10 -12.07
N VAL A 153 -16.22 -6.09 -13.34
CA VAL A 153 -15.56 -4.93 -13.95
C VAL A 153 -16.56 -3.83 -14.25
N GLN A 154 -16.30 -2.63 -13.76
CA GLN A 154 -17.12 -1.43 -13.94
C GLN A 154 -16.48 -0.42 -14.90
N ALA A 155 -17.27 0.52 -15.45
CA ALA A 155 -16.79 1.50 -16.43
C ALA A 155 -15.64 2.39 -15.90
N GLN A 156 -15.67 2.77 -14.63
CA GLN A 156 -14.55 3.52 -14.00
C GLN A 156 -13.29 2.69 -13.89
N THR A 157 -13.43 1.38 -13.60
CA THR A 157 -12.29 0.45 -13.57
C THR A 157 -11.55 0.44 -14.90
N ILE A 158 -12.30 0.38 -16.02
CA ILE A 158 -11.74 0.41 -17.37
C ILE A 158 -10.99 1.72 -17.64
N SER A 159 -11.59 2.85 -17.24
CA SER A 159 -11.00 4.18 -17.48
C SER A 159 -9.67 4.34 -16.72
N VAL A 160 -9.64 3.98 -15.45
CA VAL A 160 -8.42 4.11 -14.62
C VAL A 160 -7.37 3.07 -15.01
N TYR A 161 -7.79 1.84 -15.37
CA TYR A 161 -6.90 0.82 -15.91
C TYR A 161 -6.14 1.31 -17.16
N LYS A 162 -6.84 1.94 -18.11
CA LYS A 162 -6.21 2.52 -19.31
C LYS A 162 -5.17 3.59 -18.97
N ILE A 163 -5.44 4.42 -17.96
CA ILE A 163 -4.46 5.42 -17.49
C ILE A 163 -3.23 4.72 -16.90
N ALA A 164 -3.43 3.72 -16.06
CA ALA A 164 -2.34 2.95 -15.46
C ALA A 164 -1.47 2.24 -16.53
N GLN A 165 -2.11 1.67 -17.55
CA GLN A 165 -1.43 1.04 -18.68
C GLN A 165 -0.60 2.07 -19.49
N GLN A 166 -1.16 3.27 -19.77
CA GLN A 166 -0.44 4.36 -20.42
C GLN A 166 0.77 4.88 -19.63
N CYS A 167 0.72 4.76 -18.29
CA CYS A 167 1.86 5.08 -17.42
C CYS A 167 2.89 3.93 -17.33
N GLY A 168 2.67 2.80 -18.00
CA GLY A 168 3.60 1.65 -18.01
C GLY A 168 3.66 0.88 -16.71
N LEU A 169 2.61 0.94 -15.88
CA LEU A 169 2.59 0.28 -14.58
C LEU A 169 2.37 -1.23 -14.69
N THR A 170 3.02 -1.99 -13.82
CA THR A 170 2.71 -3.40 -13.61
C THR A 170 1.36 -3.51 -12.90
N ILE A 171 0.36 -4.09 -13.56
CA ILE A 171 -0.98 -4.25 -13.00
C ILE A 171 -1.11 -5.58 -12.27
N ILE A 172 -1.53 -5.52 -11.01
CA ILE A 172 -1.79 -6.69 -10.17
C ILE A 172 -3.29 -6.74 -9.89
N PRO A 173 -4.05 -7.62 -10.56
CA PRO A 173 -5.48 -7.73 -10.35
C PRO A 173 -5.79 -8.41 -9.01
N VAL A 174 -6.75 -7.82 -8.28
CA VAL A 174 -7.18 -8.25 -6.94
C VAL A 174 -8.70 -8.33 -6.92
N LEU A 175 -9.25 -9.52 -6.72
CA LEU A 175 -10.68 -9.73 -6.55
C LEU A 175 -11.02 -9.68 -5.06
N ASN A 176 -11.72 -8.65 -4.67
CA ASN A 176 -12.11 -8.40 -3.28
C ASN A 176 -13.53 -8.91 -2.99
N LYS A 177 -13.86 -9.02 -1.71
CA LYS A 177 -15.15 -9.46 -1.17
C LYS A 177 -15.50 -10.91 -1.52
N VAL A 178 -14.48 -11.78 -1.64
CA VAL A 178 -14.69 -13.21 -1.90
C VAL A 178 -15.36 -13.97 -0.73
N ASP A 179 -15.55 -13.29 0.41
CA ASP A 179 -16.28 -13.80 1.56
C ASP A 179 -17.81 -13.75 1.39
N LEU A 180 -18.31 -12.99 0.43
CA LEU A 180 -19.73 -12.85 0.19
C LEU A 180 -20.27 -14.04 -0.64
N PRO A 181 -21.47 -14.56 -0.30
CA PRO A 181 -22.07 -15.69 -1.03
C PRO A 181 -22.42 -15.37 -2.49
N ALA A 182 -22.58 -14.07 -2.82
CA ALA A 182 -22.84 -13.60 -4.18
C ALA A 182 -21.55 -13.40 -5.00
N SER A 183 -20.36 -13.73 -4.45
CA SER A 183 -19.11 -13.59 -5.19
C SER A 183 -19.00 -14.63 -6.31
N ASP A 184 -18.60 -14.17 -7.49
CA ASP A 184 -18.36 -15.01 -8.67
C ASP A 184 -16.99 -14.68 -9.28
N PRO A 185 -15.92 -15.28 -8.77
CA PRO A 185 -14.56 -15.05 -9.26
C PRO A 185 -14.37 -15.49 -10.73
N GLU A 186 -15.04 -16.56 -11.17
CA GLU A 186 -14.86 -17.10 -12.53
C GLU A 186 -15.41 -16.13 -13.58
N ARG A 187 -16.58 -15.55 -13.32
CA ARG A 187 -17.13 -14.48 -14.14
C ARG A 187 -16.18 -13.28 -14.21
N CYS A 188 -15.60 -12.90 -13.08
CA CYS A 188 -14.63 -11.80 -13.03
C CYS A 188 -13.36 -12.10 -13.81
N PHE A 189 -12.87 -13.35 -13.80
CA PHE A 189 -11.73 -13.77 -14.63
C PHE A 189 -12.02 -13.61 -16.12
N SER A 190 -13.17 -14.08 -16.59
CA SER A 190 -13.58 -13.89 -17.98
C SER A 190 -13.66 -12.40 -18.34
N GLN A 191 -14.25 -11.57 -17.48
CA GLN A 191 -14.31 -10.11 -17.70
C GLN A 191 -12.94 -9.45 -17.76
N LEU A 192 -11.97 -9.87 -16.95
CA LEU A 192 -10.60 -9.36 -16.98
C LEU A 192 -9.93 -9.66 -18.32
N GLN A 193 -10.16 -10.86 -18.88
CA GLN A 193 -9.63 -11.25 -20.19
C GLN A 193 -10.33 -10.50 -21.34
N ASP A 194 -11.67 -10.52 -21.35
CA ASP A 194 -12.46 -10.01 -22.46
C ASP A 194 -12.48 -8.49 -22.54
N ILE A 195 -12.59 -7.80 -21.40
CA ILE A 195 -12.77 -6.34 -21.36
C ILE A 195 -11.43 -5.62 -21.23
N LEU A 196 -10.52 -6.13 -20.39
CA LEU A 196 -9.25 -5.48 -20.11
C LEU A 196 -8.08 -6.08 -20.89
N SER A 197 -8.32 -7.16 -21.63
CA SER A 197 -7.28 -7.91 -22.37
C SER A 197 -6.09 -8.30 -21.46
N LEU A 198 -6.37 -8.54 -20.17
CA LEU A 198 -5.38 -9.00 -19.21
C LEU A 198 -5.22 -10.49 -19.35
N ASP A 199 -4.00 -10.94 -19.65
CA ASP A 199 -3.68 -12.36 -19.63
C ASP A 199 -3.66 -12.87 -18.17
N THR A 200 -4.74 -13.53 -17.78
CA THR A 200 -4.91 -14.08 -16.41
C THR A 200 -4.02 -15.30 -16.16
N SER A 201 -3.39 -15.87 -17.19
CA SER A 201 -2.38 -16.92 -17.02
C SER A 201 -1.06 -16.36 -16.51
N VAL A 202 -0.69 -15.16 -16.97
CA VAL A 202 0.51 -14.43 -16.54
C VAL A 202 0.23 -13.59 -15.30
N HIS A 203 -0.90 -12.86 -15.33
CA HIS A 203 -1.34 -11.99 -14.24
C HIS A 203 -2.45 -12.64 -13.43
N LYS A 204 -2.14 -13.77 -12.78
CA LYS A 204 -3.15 -14.48 -11.96
C LYS A 204 -3.77 -13.55 -10.93
N PRO A 205 -5.11 -13.33 -10.98
CA PRO A 205 -5.81 -12.48 -10.01
C PRO A 205 -5.72 -13.06 -8.60
N LEU A 206 -5.55 -12.19 -7.61
CA LEU A 206 -5.49 -12.56 -6.21
C LEU A 206 -6.90 -12.50 -5.60
N LEU A 207 -7.29 -13.56 -4.90
CA LEU A 207 -8.58 -13.66 -4.23
C LEU A 207 -8.45 -13.18 -2.80
N VAL A 208 -9.11 -12.08 -2.44
CA VAL A 208 -9.01 -11.47 -1.12
C VAL A 208 -10.36 -11.12 -0.52
N SER A 209 -10.37 -11.04 0.79
CA SER A 209 -11.41 -10.33 1.54
C SER A 209 -10.74 -9.31 2.45
N ALA A 210 -10.78 -8.05 2.07
CA ALA A 210 -10.24 -6.96 2.88
C ALA A 210 -10.94 -6.88 4.25
N LYS A 211 -12.23 -7.23 4.33
CA LYS A 211 -13.00 -7.25 5.58
C LYS A 211 -12.50 -8.30 6.57
N THR A 212 -12.25 -9.51 6.11
CA THR A 212 -11.81 -10.63 6.96
C THR A 212 -10.28 -10.76 7.07
N GLY A 213 -9.53 -10.08 6.20
CA GLY A 213 -8.08 -10.20 6.08
C GLY A 213 -7.60 -11.38 5.25
N LYS A 214 -8.50 -12.22 4.72
CA LYS A 214 -8.15 -13.41 3.93
C LYS A 214 -7.41 -13.00 2.65
N GLY A 215 -6.24 -13.59 2.41
CA GLY A 215 -5.45 -13.43 1.19
C GLY A 215 -4.71 -12.08 1.05
N VAL A 216 -4.78 -11.20 2.04
CA VAL A 216 -4.13 -9.88 1.97
C VAL A 216 -2.60 -9.99 2.09
N ASP A 217 -2.10 -11.01 2.79
CA ASP A 217 -0.69 -11.40 2.83
C ASP A 217 -0.12 -11.73 1.43
N GLN A 218 -0.93 -12.40 0.60
CA GLN A 218 -0.57 -12.72 -0.78
C GLN A 218 -0.45 -11.46 -1.65
N VAL A 219 -1.22 -10.41 -1.35
CA VAL A 219 -1.09 -9.12 -2.04
C VAL A 219 0.26 -8.48 -1.75
N LEU A 220 0.71 -8.47 -0.48
CA LEU A 220 2.04 -7.96 -0.11
C LEU A 220 3.16 -8.76 -0.77
N GLN A 221 3.02 -10.09 -0.80
CA GLN A 221 3.99 -10.95 -1.48
C GLN A 221 4.03 -10.67 -2.99
N ALA A 222 2.87 -10.59 -3.65
CA ALA A 222 2.79 -10.29 -5.08
C ALA A 222 3.35 -8.89 -5.42
N LEU A 223 3.16 -7.88 -4.57
CA LEU A 223 3.79 -6.58 -4.71
C LEU A 223 5.32 -6.69 -4.71
N VAL A 224 5.88 -7.51 -3.81
CA VAL A 224 7.33 -7.72 -3.75
C VAL A 224 7.85 -8.51 -4.94
N GLU A 225 7.11 -9.50 -5.42
CA GLU A 225 7.55 -10.38 -6.52
C GLU A 225 7.40 -9.73 -7.91
N ARG A 226 6.30 -8.99 -8.12
CA ARG A 226 5.92 -8.49 -9.44
C ARG A 226 6.27 -7.02 -9.69
N THR A 227 6.58 -6.25 -8.65
CA THR A 227 6.96 -4.84 -8.79
C THR A 227 8.48 -4.72 -8.84
N GLU A 228 9.01 -4.01 -9.82
CA GLU A 228 10.43 -3.71 -9.89
C GLU A 228 10.83 -2.70 -8.81
N PRO A 229 12.02 -2.83 -8.21
CA PRO A 229 12.51 -1.83 -7.26
C PRO A 229 12.80 -0.51 -7.97
N LEU A 230 12.62 0.60 -7.24
CA LEU A 230 13.09 1.91 -7.72
C LEU A 230 14.61 1.89 -7.89
N GLY A 231 15.08 2.14 -9.10
CA GLY A 231 16.52 2.32 -9.34
C GLY A 231 17.07 3.47 -8.49
N GLY A 232 18.23 3.27 -7.86
CA GLY A 232 18.78 4.11 -6.80
C GLY A 232 19.02 5.62 -7.07
N ALA A 233 18.64 6.14 -8.25
CA ALA A 233 18.74 7.57 -8.56
C ALA A 233 17.39 8.33 -8.46
N GLN A 234 16.28 7.64 -8.28
CA GLN A 234 14.94 8.26 -8.32
C GLN A 234 14.31 8.45 -6.93
N ASN A 235 14.99 8.05 -5.87
CA ASN A 235 14.44 8.05 -4.50
C ASN A 235 14.22 9.46 -3.90
N LEU A 236 14.73 10.52 -4.49
CA LEU A 236 14.73 11.86 -3.89
C LEU A 236 13.57 12.76 -4.31
N SER A 237 12.74 12.36 -5.27
CA SER A 237 11.73 13.25 -5.85
C SER A 237 10.34 13.17 -5.19
N LEU A 238 10.07 12.18 -4.33
CA LEU A 238 8.74 11.97 -3.74
C LEU A 238 8.40 12.86 -2.55
N ILE A 239 9.33 13.70 -2.09
CA ILE A 239 9.17 14.52 -0.87
C ILE A 239 8.35 15.79 -1.11
N HIS A 240 8.00 16.12 -2.35
CA HIS A 240 7.33 17.37 -2.73
C HIS A 240 5.98 17.20 -3.45
N ILE A 241 5.15 16.28 -2.98
CA ILE A 241 3.73 16.25 -3.40
C ILE A 241 2.83 16.74 -2.26
#